data_ed436d5ffdaacec0c55200887dbf3b1f
#
_entry.id   ed436d5ffdaacec0c55200887dbf3b1f
#
_cell.length_a   1.000
_cell.length_b   1.000
_cell.length_c   1.000
_cell.angle_alpha   90.00
_cell.angle_beta   90.00
_cell.angle_gamma   90.00
#
_symmetry.space_group_name_H-M   'P 1'
#
loop_
_entity.id
_entity.type
_entity.pdbx_description
1 polymer ?
#
loop_
_entity_poly.entity_id
_entity_poly.type
_entity_poly.pdbx_seq_one_letter_code
_entity_poly.pdbx_strand_id
1 'polypeptide(L)'
;SRWVALNILIIVRLGIWAKRNNDGATVKRAIVILIPWLLLLAGWYGIHYSGLINPSLVPTPHAVAQRFAELIQTRLPMDIIMSTRRVFTGVTLGIALAVPVGFALGWYKGLRALVDPLINFFRALPPIALIPLVIVYFGVDELAKTIILFYASFFAGVIVMYEGISQISPIYVRVSRTLGATDSEIFRKVIIPLAVPHILTALRVALGVAWATLVASELIAAQQGLGALIQNAGSFFQLDIIYVGIICIGF
;
A
#
# COMPACT_ATOMS: atom_id res chain seq x y z
N SER A 1 0.02 2.45 5.41
CA SER A 1 0.18 1.56 6.57
C SER A 1 1.55 1.63 7.26
N ARG A 2 2.61 2.04 6.55
CA ARG A 2 3.96 2.13 7.13
C ARG A 2 4.15 3.30 8.10
N TRP A 3 3.42 4.39 7.90
CA TRP A 3 3.39 5.52 8.82
C TRP A 3 2.75 5.14 10.17
N VAL A 4 1.75 4.32 10.16
CA VAL A 4 1.08 3.85 11.36
C VAL A 4 1.87 2.74 12.03
N ALA A 5 2.36 1.75 11.29
CA ALA A 5 3.27 0.73 11.82
C ALA A 5 4.57 1.37 12.34
N LEU A 6 5.11 2.39 11.64
CA LEU A 6 6.26 3.15 12.11
C LEU A 6 5.94 3.95 13.37
N ASN A 7 4.76 4.59 13.43
CA ASN A 7 4.35 5.34 14.63
C ASN A 7 4.02 4.42 15.81
N ILE A 8 3.38 3.27 15.58
CA ILE A 8 3.17 2.25 16.63
C ILE A 8 4.51 1.66 17.08
N LEU A 9 5.42 1.34 16.15
CA LEU A 9 6.77 0.88 16.49
C LEU A 9 7.59 1.97 17.20
N ILE A 10 7.41 3.23 16.83
CA ILE A 10 8.03 4.38 17.52
C ILE A 10 7.42 4.54 18.92
N ILE A 11 6.11 4.45 19.09
CA ILE A 11 5.43 4.54 20.39
C ILE A 11 5.84 3.35 21.27
N VAL A 12 5.88 2.14 20.74
CA VAL A 12 6.32 0.93 21.48
C VAL A 12 7.83 1.00 21.80
N ARG A 13 8.69 1.41 20.85
CA ARG A 13 10.13 1.63 21.12
C ARG A 13 10.38 2.79 22.08
N LEU A 14 9.62 3.86 22.01
CA LEU A 14 9.71 4.97 22.95
C LEU A 14 9.20 4.56 24.33
N GLY A 15 8.15 3.73 24.43
CA GLY A 15 7.71 3.15 25.69
C GLY A 15 8.76 2.23 26.33
N ILE A 16 9.44 1.41 25.53
CA ILE A 16 10.52 0.53 25.99
C ILE A 16 11.78 1.34 26.33
N TRP A 17 12.09 2.37 25.56
CA TRP A 17 13.26 3.25 25.76
C TRP A 17 13.03 4.26 26.91
N ALA A 18 11.81 4.77 27.10
CA ALA A 18 11.41 5.60 28.24
C ALA A 18 11.53 4.86 29.59
N LYS A 19 11.29 3.56 29.58
CA LYS A 19 11.50 2.68 30.75
C LYS A 19 13.00 2.48 31.06
N ARG A 20 13.89 2.75 30.10
CA ARG A 20 15.34 2.55 30.24
C ARG A 20 16.14 3.83 30.51
N ASN A 21 15.60 5.01 30.16
CA ASN A 21 16.24 6.30 30.40
C ASN A 21 15.24 7.26 31.05
N ASN A 22 15.48 7.57 32.30
CA ASN A 22 14.65 8.44 33.13
C ASN A 22 14.89 9.96 32.85
N ASP A 23 15.24 10.34 31.63
CA ASP A 23 15.64 11.70 31.28
C ASP A 23 14.48 12.47 30.64
N GLY A 24 14.29 13.72 31.07
CA GLY A 24 13.25 14.65 30.57
C GLY A 24 13.23 14.89 29.04
N ALA A 25 14.29 14.47 28.33
CA ALA A 25 14.34 14.47 26.87
C ALA A 25 13.37 13.46 26.21
N THR A 26 13.06 12.36 26.88
CA THR A 26 12.14 11.32 26.38
C THR A 26 10.70 11.79 26.45
N VAL A 27 10.34 12.44 27.55
CA VAL A 27 9.00 13.02 27.72
C VAL A 27 8.74 14.12 26.68
N LYS A 28 9.73 15.00 26.43
CA LYS A 28 9.63 16.01 25.37
C LYS A 28 9.43 15.43 23.99
N ARG A 29 10.15 14.36 23.64
CA ARG A 29 9.96 13.67 22.36
C ARG A 29 8.60 13.00 22.22
N ALA A 30 8.11 12.35 23.28
CA ALA A 30 6.77 11.77 23.31
C ALA A 30 5.69 12.85 23.12
N ILE A 31 5.82 13.99 23.78
CA ILE A 31 4.90 15.13 23.64
C ILE A 31 4.92 15.66 22.20
N VAL A 32 6.10 15.85 21.59
CA VAL A 32 6.22 16.34 20.20
C VAL A 32 5.57 15.37 19.20
N ILE A 33 5.62 14.05 19.44
CA ILE A 33 4.97 13.05 18.59
C ILE A 33 3.44 13.06 18.78
N LEU A 34 2.95 13.32 19.99
CA LEU A 34 1.51 13.33 20.29
C LEU A 34 0.82 14.62 19.85
N ILE A 35 1.52 15.76 19.82
CA ILE A 35 0.95 17.06 19.45
C ILE A 35 0.19 17.03 18.11
N PRO A 36 0.72 16.48 16.99
CA PRO A 36 -0.01 16.45 15.73
C PRO A 36 -1.34 15.68 15.82
N TRP A 37 -1.36 14.57 16.55
CA TRP A 37 -2.57 13.76 16.75
C TRP A 37 -3.60 14.45 17.62
N LEU A 38 -3.15 15.14 18.68
CA LEU A 38 -4.03 15.93 19.54
C LEU A 38 -4.59 17.15 18.78
N LEU A 39 -3.78 17.82 17.96
CA LEU A 39 -4.25 18.92 17.11
C LEU A 39 -5.27 18.43 16.08
N LEU A 40 -5.04 17.26 15.48
CA LEU A 40 -5.98 16.65 14.54
C LEU A 40 -7.31 16.32 15.23
N LEU A 41 -7.27 15.71 16.41
CA LEU A 41 -8.47 15.43 17.21
C LEU A 41 -9.19 16.71 17.66
N ALA A 42 -8.44 17.70 18.13
CA ALA A 42 -9.00 19.00 18.53
C ALA A 42 -9.63 19.71 17.34
N GLY A 43 -8.99 19.70 16.18
CA GLY A 43 -9.54 20.23 14.93
C GLY A 43 -10.81 19.52 14.52
N TRP A 44 -10.86 18.18 14.64
CA TRP A 44 -12.06 17.40 14.32
C TRP A 44 -13.23 17.78 15.25
N TYR A 45 -13.02 17.83 16.57
CA TYR A 45 -14.03 18.32 17.51
C TYR A 45 -14.40 19.78 17.22
N GLY A 46 -13.43 20.64 16.91
CA GLY A 46 -13.65 22.02 16.56
C GLY A 46 -14.55 22.19 15.35
N ILE A 47 -14.38 21.42 14.29
CA ILE A 47 -15.24 21.43 13.10
C ILE A 47 -16.66 20.98 13.45
N HIS A 48 -16.81 19.91 14.25
CA HIS A 48 -18.12 19.42 14.66
C HIS A 48 -18.92 20.46 15.46
N TYR A 49 -18.30 21.15 16.41
CA TYR A 49 -18.97 22.12 17.29
C TYR A 49 -18.98 23.55 16.76
N SER A 50 -18.24 23.87 15.70
CA SER A 50 -18.16 25.23 15.15
C SER A 50 -19.45 25.72 14.49
N GLY A 51 -20.38 24.84 14.16
CA GLY A 51 -21.59 25.16 13.42
C GLY A 51 -21.36 25.53 11.95
N LEU A 52 -20.09 25.47 11.45
CA LEU A 52 -19.77 25.74 10.03
C LEU A 52 -20.31 24.66 9.10
N ILE A 53 -20.40 23.42 9.59
CA ILE A 53 -20.90 22.28 8.87
C ILE A 53 -22.01 21.63 9.71
N ASN A 54 -23.03 21.10 9.04
CA ASN A 54 -24.09 20.37 9.74
C ASN A 54 -23.48 19.25 10.60
N PRO A 55 -23.70 19.20 11.92
CA PRO A 55 -23.14 18.19 12.82
C PRO A 55 -23.43 16.75 12.39
N SER A 56 -24.55 16.54 11.68
CA SER A 56 -24.89 15.22 11.12
C SER A 56 -23.93 14.74 10.04
N LEU A 57 -23.19 15.65 9.38
CA LEU A 57 -22.23 15.31 8.32
C LEU A 57 -20.83 15.02 8.85
N VAL A 58 -20.51 15.44 10.08
CA VAL A 58 -19.20 15.21 10.70
C VAL A 58 -19.44 14.56 12.06
N PRO A 59 -19.48 13.24 12.16
CA PRO A 59 -19.66 12.55 13.43
C PRO A 59 -18.50 12.88 14.40
N THR A 60 -18.79 12.86 15.70
CA THR A 60 -17.78 13.07 16.71
C THR A 60 -16.78 11.90 16.77
N PRO A 61 -15.50 12.12 17.12
CA PRO A 61 -14.54 11.04 17.28
C PRO A 61 -14.98 9.93 18.22
N HIS A 62 -15.68 10.26 19.31
CA HIS A 62 -16.21 9.24 20.22
C HIS A 62 -17.34 8.41 19.62
N ALA A 63 -18.24 9.01 18.80
CA ALA A 63 -19.27 8.26 18.10
C ALA A 63 -18.64 7.28 17.08
N VAL A 64 -17.60 7.71 16.38
CA VAL A 64 -16.84 6.83 15.47
C VAL A 64 -16.15 5.69 16.26
N ALA A 65 -15.58 5.97 17.43
CA ALA A 65 -14.97 4.95 18.28
C ALA A 65 -15.99 3.94 18.82
N GLN A 66 -17.17 4.39 19.22
CA GLN A 66 -18.27 3.50 19.64
C GLN A 66 -18.72 2.62 18.47
N ARG A 67 -18.91 3.20 17.28
CA ARG A 67 -19.28 2.44 16.09
C ARG A 67 -18.20 1.44 15.68
N PHE A 68 -16.95 1.80 15.81
CA PHE A 68 -15.82 0.86 15.61
C PHE A 68 -15.90 -0.33 16.57
N ALA A 69 -16.17 -0.09 17.86
CA ALA A 69 -16.30 -1.15 18.86
C ALA A 69 -17.49 -2.09 18.58
N GLU A 70 -18.58 -1.59 18.04
CA GLU A 70 -19.72 -2.41 17.59
C GLU A 70 -19.37 -3.24 16.34
N LEU A 71 -18.77 -2.61 15.34
CA LEU A 71 -18.47 -3.26 14.07
C LEU A 71 -17.36 -4.31 14.20
N ILE A 72 -16.41 -4.14 15.12
CA ILE A 72 -15.32 -5.13 15.34
C ILE A 72 -15.85 -6.46 15.87
N GLN A 73 -17.00 -6.45 16.55
CA GLN A 73 -17.65 -7.66 17.04
C GLN A 73 -18.56 -8.34 16.01
N THR A 74 -18.83 -7.68 14.89
CA THR A 74 -19.79 -8.15 13.89
C THR A 74 -19.14 -8.36 12.53
N ARG A 75 -19.11 -7.32 11.71
CA ARG A 75 -18.77 -7.37 10.29
C ARG A 75 -17.31 -7.00 9.99
N LEU A 76 -16.75 -6.05 10.72
CA LEU A 76 -15.49 -5.42 10.40
C LEU A 76 -14.31 -6.40 10.25
N PRO A 77 -14.14 -7.44 11.10
CA PRO A 77 -13.04 -8.38 10.95
C PRO A 77 -13.07 -9.12 9.62
N MET A 78 -14.27 -9.48 9.15
CA MET A 78 -14.44 -10.17 7.87
C MET A 78 -14.09 -9.25 6.70
N ASP A 79 -14.55 -7.99 6.74
CA ASP A 79 -14.25 -6.99 5.72
C ASP A 79 -12.74 -6.71 5.64
N ILE A 80 -12.05 -6.59 6.79
CA ILE A 80 -10.58 -6.43 6.84
C ILE A 80 -9.88 -7.64 6.23
N ILE A 81 -10.27 -8.86 6.61
CA ILE A 81 -9.65 -10.10 6.11
C ILE A 81 -9.84 -10.21 4.60
N MET A 82 -11.03 -9.91 4.08
CA MET A 82 -11.32 -10.00 2.65
C MET A 82 -10.51 -8.98 1.84
N SER A 83 -10.47 -7.72 2.27
CA SER A 83 -9.66 -6.67 1.64
C SER A 83 -8.16 -7.01 1.67
N THR A 84 -7.67 -7.44 2.83
CA THR A 84 -6.26 -7.81 3.01
C THR A 84 -5.89 -9.02 2.13
N ARG A 85 -6.73 -10.05 2.10
CA ARG A 85 -6.52 -11.23 1.24
C ARG A 85 -6.42 -10.84 -0.24
N ARG A 86 -7.31 -9.97 -0.72
CA ARG A 86 -7.30 -9.48 -2.11
C ARG A 86 -5.99 -8.76 -2.44
N VAL A 87 -5.56 -7.84 -1.58
CA VAL A 87 -4.28 -7.13 -1.77
C VAL A 87 -3.11 -8.12 -1.81
N PHE A 88 -3.05 -9.03 -0.84
CA PHE A 88 -1.95 -10.00 -0.79
C PHE A 88 -1.90 -10.89 -2.03
N THR A 89 -3.05 -11.40 -2.50
CA THR A 89 -3.09 -12.23 -3.71
C THR A 89 -2.65 -11.43 -4.94
N GLY A 90 -3.22 -10.24 -5.17
CA GLY A 90 -2.88 -9.41 -6.33
C GLY A 90 -1.42 -8.96 -6.31
N VAL A 91 -0.92 -8.51 -5.16
CA VAL A 91 0.48 -8.06 -5.01
C VAL A 91 1.45 -9.23 -5.16
N THR A 92 1.16 -10.37 -4.55
CA THR A 92 2.04 -11.55 -4.67
C THR A 92 2.19 -11.98 -6.13
N LEU A 93 1.09 -12.10 -6.86
CA LEU A 93 1.12 -12.45 -8.28
C LEU A 93 1.81 -11.36 -9.11
N GLY A 94 1.51 -10.08 -8.85
CA GLY A 94 2.11 -8.95 -9.55
C GLY A 94 3.63 -8.89 -9.35
N ILE A 95 4.11 -8.96 -8.12
CA ILE A 95 5.54 -8.91 -7.80
C ILE A 95 6.27 -10.19 -8.25
N ALA A 96 5.65 -11.36 -8.12
CA ALA A 96 6.24 -12.61 -8.60
C ALA A 96 6.58 -12.56 -10.09
N LEU A 97 5.78 -11.86 -10.89
CA LEU A 97 6.07 -11.63 -12.31
C LEU A 97 6.93 -10.37 -12.55
N ALA A 98 6.72 -9.30 -11.78
CA ALA A 98 7.46 -8.04 -11.94
C ALA A 98 8.95 -8.20 -11.67
N VAL A 99 9.33 -9.02 -10.68
CA VAL A 99 10.74 -9.26 -10.34
C VAL A 99 11.51 -9.87 -11.51
N PRO A 100 11.15 -11.04 -12.06
CA PRO A 100 11.91 -11.65 -13.18
C PRO A 100 11.88 -10.77 -14.44
N VAL A 101 10.72 -10.14 -14.76
CA VAL A 101 10.62 -9.22 -15.89
C VAL A 101 11.52 -8.00 -15.70
N GLY A 102 11.48 -7.39 -14.51
CA GLY A 102 12.34 -6.25 -14.19
C GLY A 102 13.83 -6.60 -14.23
N PHE A 103 14.23 -7.81 -13.79
CA PHE A 103 15.59 -8.31 -13.96
C PHE A 103 15.97 -8.45 -15.44
N ALA A 104 15.10 -9.04 -16.26
CA ALA A 104 15.37 -9.20 -17.70
C ALA A 104 15.52 -7.84 -18.40
N LEU A 105 14.67 -6.88 -18.09
CA LEU A 105 14.72 -5.53 -18.66
C LEU A 105 15.93 -4.71 -18.15
N GLY A 106 16.29 -4.89 -16.90
CA GLY A 106 17.47 -4.23 -16.31
C GLY A 106 18.78 -4.77 -16.87
N TRP A 107 18.84 -6.09 -17.16
CA TRP A 107 20.03 -6.76 -17.65
C TRP A 107 20.20 -6.65 -19.18
N TYR A 108 19.14 -6.87 -19.96
CA TYR A 108 19.18 -6.90 -21.42
C TYR A 108 18.70 -5.58 -22.01
N LYS A 109 19.63 -4.69 -22.38
CA LYS A 109 19.31 -3.37 -22.95
C LYS A 109 18.48 -3.44 -24.24
N GLY A 110 18.71 -4.44 -25.08
CA GLY A 110 17.95 -4.66 -26.33
C GLY A 110 16.48 -5.02 -26.04
N LEU A 111 16.25 -5.93 -25.08
CA LEU A 111 14.92 -6.29 -24.65
C LEU A 111 14.19 -5.09 -24.04
N ARG A 112 14.90 -4.31 -23.23
CA ARG A 112 14.36 -3.08 -22.65
C ARG A 112 13.91 -2.10 -23.74
N ALA A 113 14.75 -1.81 -24.73
CA ALA A 113 14.41 -0.90 -25.81
C ALA A 113 13.14 -1.31 -26.59
N LEU A 114 12.90 -2.62 -26.72
CA LEU A 114 11.72 -3.18 -27.38
C LEU A 114 10.46 -3.08 -26.50
N VAL A 115 10.57 -3.38 -25.20
CA VAL A 115 9.42 -3.55 -24.30
C VAL A 115 9.07 -2.26 -23.54
N ASP A 116 10.04 -1.35 -23.37
CA ASP A 116 9.87 -0.10 -22.61
C ASP A 116 8.70 0.78 -23.11
N PRO A 117 8.45 0.94 -24.42
CA PRO A 117 7.29 1.70 -24.90
C PRO A 117 5.95 1.08 -24.45
N LEU A 118 5.86 -0.26 -24.44
CA LEU A 118 4.66 -0.98 -23.99
C LEU A 118 4.45 -0.84 -22.50
N ILE A 119 5.51 -1.01 -21.71
CA ILE A 119 5.43 -0.83 -20.25
C ILE A 119 5.01 0.58 -19.91
N ASN A 120 5.60 1.58 -20.56
CA ASN A 120 5.27 3.00 -20.34
C ASN A 120 3.83 3.31 -20.75
N PHE A 121 3.33 2.71 -21.81
CA PHE A 121 1.92 2.85 -22.22
C PHE A 121 0.97 2.26 -21.17
N PHE A 122 1.16 1.01 -20.79
CA PHE A 122 0.26 0.35 -19.85
C PHE A 122 0.34 0.94 -18.43
N ARG A 123 1.53 1.32 -17.94
CA ARG A 123 1.64 1.99 -16.63
C ARG A 123 0.93 3.34 -16.57
N ALA A 124 0.82 4.03 -17.70
CA ALA A 124 0.14 5.32 -17.77
C ALA A 124 -1.39 5.17 -17.66
N LEU A 125 -1.93 3.98 -17.93
CA LEU A 125 -3.35 3.70 -17.77
C LEU A 125 -3.67 3.54 -16.28
N PRO A 126 -4.52 4.40 -15.69
CA PRO A 126 -4.91 4.23 -14.29
C PRO A 126 -5.63 2.89 -14.10
N PRO A 127 -5.24 2.04 -13.15
CA PRO A 127 -5.90 0.75 -12.91
C PRO A 127 -7.41 0.90 -12.67
N ILE A 128 -7.82 2.01 -12.04
CA ILE A 128 -9.22 2.35 -11.77
C ILE A 128 -10.03 2.47 -13.07
N ALA A 129 -9.45 3.03 -14.13
CA ALA A 129 -10.12 3.19 -15.42
C ALA A 129 -10.38 1.84 -16.12
N LEU A 130 -9.63 0.80 -15.76
CA LEU A 130 -9.79 -0.55 -16.32
C LEU A 130 -10.88 -1.36 -15.61
N ILE A 131 -11.36 -0.94 -14.42
CA ILE A 131 -12.34 -1.69 -13.63
C ILE A 131 -13.59 -2.04 -14.44
N PRO A 132 -14.27 -1.10 -15.15
CA PRO A 132 -15.47 -1.43 -15.92
C PRO A 132 -15.19 -2.47 -17.02
N LEU A 133 -14.05 -2.35 -17.70
CA LEU A 133 -13.65 -3.29 -18.75
C LEU A 133 -13.42 -4.70 -18.19
N VAL A 134 -12.72 -4.81 -17.07
CA VAL A 134 -12.43 -6.08 -16.41
C VAL A 134 -13.72 -6.73 -15.92
N ILE A 135 -14.67 -5.95 -15.40
CA ILE A 135 -15.98 -6.45 -14.98
C ILE A 135 -16.78 -7.00 -16.17
N VAL A 136 -16.74 -6.33 -17.33
CA VAL A 136 -17.43 -6.80 -18.54
C VAL A 136 -16.87 -8.15 -19.02
N TYR A 137 -15.56 -8.36 -18.95
CA TYR A 137 -14.94 -9.59 -19.43
C TYR A 137 -14.94 -10.74 -18.41
N PHE A 138 -14.78 -10.43 -17.12
CA PHE A 138 -14.55 -11.42 -16.07
C PHE A 138 -15.64 -11.44 -14.99
N GLY A 139 -16.68 -10.60 -15.14
CA GLY A 139 -17.74 -10.48 -14.14
C GLY A 139 -17.32 -9.68 -12.90
N VAL A 140 -18.21 -9.65 -11.90
CA VAL A 140 -17.99 -8.95 -10.62
C VAL A 140 -17.32 -9.83 -9.54
N ASP A 141 -16.75 -10.96 -9.93
CA ASP A 141 -16.17 -11.95 -9.04
C ASP A 141 -14.79 -11.54 -8.47
N GLU A 142 -14.26 -12.36 -7.58
CA GLU A 142 -12.94 -12.16 -6.98
C GLU A 142 -11.81 -12.19 -8.03
N LEU A 143 -12.01 -12.89 -9.17
CA LEU A 143 -11.06 -12.93 -10.28
C LEU A 143 -10.83 -11.54 -10.87
N ALA A 144 -11.91 -10.79 -11.13
CA ALA A 144 -11.82 -9.43 -11.66
C ALA A 144 -10.99 -8.50 -10.76
N LYS A 145 -11.25 -8.55 -9.45
CA LYS A 145 -10.49 -7.78 -8.45
C LYS A 145 -9.01 -8.18 -8.42
N THR A 146 -8.74 -9.48 -8.47
CA THR A 146 -7.37 -10.01 -8.50
C THR A 146 -6.61 -9.55 -9.75
N ILE A 147 -7.24 -9.55 -10.93
CA ILE A 147 -6.64 -9.08 -12.19
C ILE A 147 -6.28 -7.60 -12.11
N ILE A 148 -7.17 -6.76 -11.57
CA ILE A 148 -6.90 -5.32 -11.43
C ILE A 148 -5.75 -5.07 -10.46
N LEU A 149 -5.73 -5.77 -9.32
CA LEU A 149 -4.67 -5.65 -8.32
C LEU A 149 -3.33 -6.20 -8.83
N PHE A 150 -3.37 -7.31 -9.58
CA PHE A 150 -2.21 -7.84 -10.29
C PHE A 150 -1.65 -6.81 -11.26
N TYR A 151 -2.49 -6.22 -12.12
CA TYR A 151 -2.09 -5.20 -13.09
C TYR A 151 -1.41 -4.01 -12.39
N ALA A 152 -2.05 -3.45 -11.37
CA ALA A 152 -1.54 -2.32 -10.61
C ALA A 152 -0.17 -2.63 -9.98
N SER A 153 -0.05 -3.79 -9.34
CA SER A 153 1.16 -4.25 -8.66
C SER A 153 2.29 -4.60 -9.63
N PHE A 154 1.96 -5.24 -10.75
CA PHE A 154 2.93 -5.64 -11.77
C PHE A 154 3.61 -4.43 -12.40
N PHE A 155 2.85 -3.47 -12.92
CA PHE A 155 3.43 -2.29 -13.57
C PHE A 155 4.17 -1.39 -12.59
N ALA A 156 3.67 -1.22 -11.37
CA ALA A 156 4.40 -0.49 -10.34
C ALA A 156 5.71 -1.20 -9.95
N GLY A 157 5.67 -2.51 -9.80
CA GLY A 157 6.82 -3.32 -9.42
C GLY A 157 7.89 -3.43 -10.50
N VAL A 158 7.50 -3.69 -11.76
CA VAL A 158 8.45 -3.90 -12.86
C VAL A 158 9.32 -2.68 -13.11
N ILE A 159 8.76 -1.47 -13.00
CA ILE A 159 9.49 -0.23 -13.19
C ILE A 159 10.53 -0.02 -12.10
N VAL A 160 10.14 -0.16 -10.84
CA VAL A 160 11.06 -0.03 -9.71
C VAL A 160 12.19 -1.05 -9.82
N MET A 161 11.88 -2.27 -10.28
CA MET A 161 12.87 -3.31 -10.47
C MET A 161 13.87 -2.98 -11.57
N TYR A 162 13.40 -2.66 -12.79
CA TYR A 162 14.35 -2.40 -13.89
C TYR A 162 15.15 -1.11 -13.69
N GLU A 163 14.56 -0.07 -13.12
CA GLU A 163 15.28 1.16 -12.76
C GLU A 163 16.35 0.87 -11.71
N GLY A 164 15.99 0.14 -10.64
CA GLY A 164 16.91 -0.23 -9.60
C GLY A 164 18.09 -1.07 -10.10
N ILE A 165 17.84 -2.06 -10.96
CA ILE A 165 18.89 -2.89 -11.55
C ILE A 165 19.76 -2.07 -12.48
N SER A 166 19.18 -1.16 -13.26
CA SER A 166 19.93 -0.27 -14.16
C SER A 166 20.88 0.69 -13.43
N GLN A 167 20.64 0.97 -12.16
CA GLN A 167 21.48 1.81 -11.30
C GLN A 167 22.65 1.04 -10.68
N ILE A 168 22.66 -0.28 -10.74
CA ILE A 168 23.78 -1.08 -10.23
C ILE A 168 25.03 -0.74 -11.04
N SER A 169 26.08 -0.29 -10.36
CA SER A 169 27.30 0.18 -11.01
C SER A 169 27.95 -0.93 -11.86
N PRO A 170 28.25 -0.65 -13.14
CA PRO A 170 28.92 -1.62 -14.02
C PRO A 170 30.31 -2.08 -13.51
N ILE A 171 30.87 -1.38 -12.53
CA ILE A 171 32.17 -1.74 -11.93
C ILE A 171 32.13 -3.14 -11.29
N TYR A 172 30.98 -3.48 -10.61
CA TYR A 172 30.85 -4.79 -9.99
C TYR A 172 30.92 -5.93 -11.02
N VAL A 173 30.27 -5.74 -12.18
CA VAL A 173 30.30 -6.70 -13.29
C VAL A 173 31.72 -6.82 -13.87
N ARG A 174 32.39 -5.68 -14.09
CA ARG A 174 33.75 -5.65 -14.64
C ARG A 174 34.73 -6.32 -13.70
N VAL A 175 34.75 -5.98 -12.43
CA VAL A 175 35.62 -6.60 -11.43
C VAL A 175 35.38 -8.11 -11.33
N SER A 176 34.14 -8.55 -11.33
CA SER A 176 33.81 -9.98 -11.29
C SER A 176 34.34 -10.72 -12.52
N ARG A 177 34.25 -10.12 -13.71
CA ARG A 177 34.82 -10.71 -14.95
C ARG A 177 36.36 -10.79 -14.93
N THR A 178 37.04 -9.78 -14.39
CA THR A 178 38.53 -9.84 -14.24
C THR A 178 38.96 -10.93 -13.26
N LEU A 179 38.09 -11.31 -12.31
CA LEU A 179 38.32 -12.43 -11.39
C LEU A 179 37.89 -13.79 -11.99
N GLY A 180 37.50 -13.83 -13.27
CA GLY A 180 37.14 -15.07 -13.97
C GLY A 180 35.71 -15.56 -13.73
N ALA A 181 34.83 -14.74 -13.14
CA ALA A 181 33.45 -15.14 -12.90
C ALA A 181 32.65 -15.25 -14.21
N THR A 182 31.86 -16.30 -14.33
CA THR A 182 30.90 -16.51 -15.42
C THR A 182 29.68 -15.58 -15.28
N ASP A 183 28.97 -15.32 -16.39
CA ASP A 183 27.77 -14.46 -16.35
C ASP A 183 26.69 -14.99 -15.38
N SER A 184 26.57 -16.31 -15.23
CA SER A 184 25.64 -16.93 -14.26
C SER A 184 26.09 -16.67 -12.82
N GLU A 185 27.39 -16.70 -12.55
CA GLU A 185 27.94 -16.39 -11.22
C GLU A 185 27.76 -14.91 -10.88
N ILE A 186 28.06 -14.03 -11.84
CA ILE A 186 27.84 -12.58 -11.70
C ILE A 186 26.37 -12.31 -11.39
N PHE A 187 25.45 -12.92 -12.15
CA PHE A 187 24.03 -12.73 -11.92
C PHE A 187 23.60 -13.18 -10.51
N ARG A 188 23.97 -14.43 -10.11
CA ARG A 188 23.54 -15.02 -8.84
C ARG A 188 24.26 -14.43 -7.62
N LYS A 189 25.59 -14.21 -7.71
CA LYS A 189 26.40 -13.83 -6.55
C LYS A 189 26.56 -12.31 -6.39
N VAL A 190 26.32 -11.53 -7.45
CA VAL A 190 26.51 -10.07 -7.45
C VAL A 190 25.18 -9.33 -7.68
N ILE A 191 24.52 -9.59 -8.82
CA ILE A 191 23.34 -8.80 -9.20
C ILE A 191 22.13 -9.08 -8.31
N ILE A 192 21.81 -10.35 -8.05
CA ILE A 192 20.67 -10.70 -7.18
C ILE A 192 20.83 -10.10 -5.77
N PRO A 193 21.97 -10.27 -5.06
CA PRO A 193 22.13 -9.65 -3.74
C PRO A 193 22.06 -8.12 -3.76
N LEU A 194 22.62 -7.46 -4.77
CA LEU A 194 22.52 -6.01 -4.92
C LEU A 194 21.10 -5.54 -5.27
N ALA A 195 20.29 -6.39 -5.88
CA ALA A 195 18.91 -6.09 -6.24
C ALA A 195 17.91 -6.27 -5.07
N VAL A 196 18.26 -6.98 -3.99
CA VAL A 196 17.36 -7.21 -2.84
C VAL A 196 16.72 -5.92 -2.29
N PRO A 197 17.43 -4.81 -2.09
CA PRO A 197 16.83 -3.55 -1.66
C PRO A 197 15.78 -3.02 -2.66
N HIS A 198 16.01 -3.21 -3.96
CA HIS A 198 15.09 -2.80 -5.02
C HIS A 198 13.83 -3.69 -5.04
N ILE A 199 13.97 -5.00 -4.79
CA ILE A 199 12.82 -5.92 -4.62
C ILE A 199 11.93 -5.46 -3.45
N LEU A 200 12.53 -5.12 -2.31
CA LEU A 200 11.78 -4.61 -1.15
C LEU A 200 11.11 -3.26 -1.45
N THR A 201 11.75 -2.41 -2.23
CA THR A 201 11.19 -1.14 -2.68
C THR A 201 10.03 -1.37 -3.64
N ALA A 202 10.19 -2.27 -4.62
CA ALA A 202 9.14 -2.66 -5.55
C ALA A 202 7.90 -3.21 -4.82
N LEU A 203 8.11 -4.12 -3.86
CA LEU A 203 7.03 -4.66 -3.02
C LEU A 203 6.28 -3.55 -2.27
N ARG A 204 7.02 -2.59 -1.71
CA ARG A 204 6.43 -1.46 -0.99
C ARG A 204 5.59 -0.56 -1.87
N VAL A 205 6.11 -0.21 -3.04
CA VAL A 205 5.40 0.64 -4.01
C VAL A 205 4.18 -0.09 -4.54
N ALA A 206 4.32 -1.37 -4.89
CA ALA A 206 3.22 -2.20 -5.35
C ALA A 206 2.10 -2.33 -4.30
N LEU A 207 2.44 -2.53 -3.01
CA LEU A 207 1.46 -2.55 -1.92
C LEU A 207 0.68 -1.24 -1.82
N GLY A 208 1.36 -0.09 -1.91
CA GLY A 208 0.70 1.22 -1.84
C GLY A 208 -0.27 1.45 -3.00
N VAL A 209 0.14 1.12 -4.23
CA VAL A 209 -0.72 1.26 -5.42
C VAL A 209 -1.87 0.26 -5.39
N ALA A 210 -1.61 -0.99 -4.98
CA ALA A 210 -2.63 -2.03 -4.88
C ALA A 210 -3.69 -1.67 -3.83
N TRP A 211 -3.28 -1.11 -2.69
CA TRP A 211 -4.22 -0.71 -1.63
C TRP A 211 -5.17 0.39 -2.09
N ALA A 212 -4.65 1.42 -2.78
CA ALA A 212 -5.48 2.46 -3.36
C ALA A 212 -6.43 1.93 -4.45
N THR A 213 -5.93 1.01 -5.30
CA THR A 213 -6.73 0.38 -6.36
C THR A 213 -7.80 -0.56 -5.79
N LEU A 214 -7.49 -1.27 -4.71
CA LEU A 214 -8.44 -2.15 -4.02
C LEU A 214 -9.70 -1.38 -3.60
N VAL A 215 -9.51 -0.27 -2.89
CA VAL A 215 -10.64 0.53 -2.38
C VAL A 215 -11.57 0.91 -3.52
N ALA A 216 -11.02 1.38 -4.65
CA ALA A 216 -11.82 1.74 -5.82
C ALA A 216 -12.56 0.52 -6.42
N SER A 217 -11.90 -0.65 -6.50
CA SER A 217 -12.53 -1.86 -7.01
C SER A 217 -13.64 -2.39 -6.10
N GLU A 218 -13.46 -2.26 -4.79
CA GLU A 218 -14.45 -2.66 -3.79
C GLU A 218 -15.66 -1.71 -3.76
N LEU A 219 -15.45 -0.40 -3.96
CA LEU A 219 -16.53 0.57 -4.06
C LEU A 219 -17.50 0.26 -5.22
N ILE A 220 -16.98 -0.27 -6.33
CA ILE A 220 -17.80 -0.51 -7.53
C ILE A 220 -18.43 -1.90 -7.54
N ALA A 221 -17.72 -2.92 -7.08
CA ALA A 221 -18.07 -4.31 -7.40
C ALA A 221 -17.95 -5.30 -6.23
N ALA A 222 -17.90 -4.86 -4.97
CA ALA A 222 -17.76 -5.78 -3.86
C ALA A 222 -19.00 -5.81 -2.95
N GLN A 223 -19.36 -7.03 -2.50
CA GLN A 223 -20.37 -7.23 -1.44
C GLN A 223 -19.74 -7.21 -0.04
N GLN A 224 -18.44 -7.53 0.05
CA GLN A 224 -17.66 -7.58 1.29
C GLN A 224 -16.30 -6.92 1.09
N GLY A 225 -15.79 -6.30 2.12
CA GLY A 225 -14.52 -5.58 2.15
C GLY A 225 -14.69 -4.16 2.68
N LEU A 226 -13.57 -3.50 2.98
CA LEU A 226 -13.56 -2.15 3.55
C LEU A 226 -14.17 -1.11 2.62
N GLY A 227 -13.91 -1.20 1.30
CA GLY A 227 -14.53 -0.33 0.32
C GLY A 227 -16.03 -0.59 0.19
N ALA A 228 -16.46 -1.86 0.21
CA ALA A 228 -17.87 -2.20 0.21
C ALA A 228 -18.59 -1.72 1.49
N LEU A 229 -17.91 -1.78 2.64
CA LEU A 229 -18.42 -1.22 3.90
C LEU A 229 -18.69 0.28 3.76
N ILE A 230 -17.73 1.04 3.20
CA ILE A 230 -17.84 2.48 2.97
C ILE A 230 -18.96 2.78 1.98
N GLN A 231 -19.03 2.05 0.86
CA GLN A 231 -20.06 2.26 -0.17
C GLN A 231 -21.47 2.02 0.37
N ASN A 232 -21.67 0.92 1.08
CA ASN A 232 -22.96 0.62 1.69
C ASN A 232 -23.35 1.68 2.72
N ALA A 233 -22.41 2.06 3.59
CA ALA A 233 -22.66 3.12 4.57
C ALA A 233 -22.98 4.47 3.89
N GLY A 234 -22.32 4.79 2.78
CA GLY A 234 -22.59 5.98 1.97
C GLY A 234 -24.01 6.00 1.41
N SER A 235 -24.49 4.87 0.92
CA SER A 235 -25.85 4.74 0.37
C SER A 235 -26.96 4.97 1.42
N PHE A 236 -26.65 4.75 2.70
CA PHE A 236 -27.58 4.96 3.82
C PHE A 236 -27.22 6.19 4.67
N PHE A 237 -26.29 7.04 4.22
CA PHE A 237 -25.83 8.23 4.95
C PHE A 237 -25.30 7.93 6.37
N GLN A 238 -24.73 6.74 6.58
CA GLN A 238 -24.12 6.31 7.85
C GLN A 238 -22.67 6.79 7.93
N LEU A 239 -22.47 8.06 8.18
CA LEU A 239 -21.14 8.70 8.11
C LEU A 239 -20.17 8.18 9.17
N ASP A 240 -20.65 7.78 10.33
CA ASP A 240 -19.88 7.13 11.39
C ASP A 240 -19.18 5.85 10.90
N ILE A 241 -19.88 5.02 10.11
CA ILE A 241 -19.34 3.80 9.50
C ILE A 241 -18.33 4.14 8.40
N ILE A 242 -18.59 5.18 7.60
CA ILE A 242 -17.65 5.65 6.58
C ILE A 242 -16.31 6.03 7.23
N TYR A 243 -16.36 6.82 8.32
CA TYR A 243 -15.15 7.20 9.06
C TYR A 243 -14.41 5.99 9.63
N VAL A 244 -15.14 5.00 10.18
CA VAL A 244 -14.54 3.72 10.60
C VAL A 244 -13.82 3.03 9.45
N GLY A 245 -14.47 2.90 8.29
CA GLY A 245 -13.88 2.28 7.11
C GLY A 245 -12.61 3.00 6.63
N ILE A 246 -12.64 4.35 6.55
CA ILE A 246 -11.48 5.17 6.16
C ILE A 246 -10.32 4.99 7.16
N ILE A 247 -10.61 4.99 8.46
CA ILE A 247 -9.60 4.77 9.49
C ILE A 247 -8.97 3.37 9.34
N CYS A 248 -9.78 2.33 9.13
CA CYS A 248 -9.28 0.96 8.92
C CYS A 248 -8.41 0.82 7.67
N ILE A 249 -8.69 1.57 6.60
CA ILE A 249 -7.85 1.58 5.39
C ILE A 249 -6.50 2.27 5.67
N GLY A 250 -6.49 3.29 6.55
CA GLY A 250 -5.27 4.01 6.91
C GLY A 250 -4.34 3.24 7.86
N PHE A 251 -4.86 2.24 8.57
CA PHE A 251 -4.11 1.40 9.52
C PHE A 251 -3.62 0.11 8.88
#